data_b23de52d9bd76e09816c1cd7e3ba939c
#
_entry.id   b23de52d9bd76e09816c1cd7e3ba939c
#
_cell.length_a   1.000
_cell.length_b   1.000
_cell.length_c   1.000
_cell.angle_alpha   90.00
_cell.angle_beta   90.00
_cell.angle_gamma   90.00
#
_symmetry.space_group_name_H-M   'P 1'
#
loop_
_entity.id
_entity.type
_entity.pdbx_description
1 polymer ?
#
loop_
_entity_poly.entity_id
_entity_poly.type
_entity_poly.pdbx_seq_one_letter_code
_entity_poly.pdbx_strand_id
1 'polypeptide(L)'
;MMAVAWAIALLLVRFDAAAETDSRASVIVVVGAGGGEEYSAAFSEWAGHWADAAQRAGAKLTAIGMGEKAADAPTDKEALKSALAAESKEGASELWVVLLGHGTFDRRAAKFNLRGEDVSARELADWLRRFRRPTAIIASGSASGPFISKLAAPNRVVVTATKSGDEINFARFGRYFSEAINDTAADLDKDGQTSLLEAWLTASRQVDEWYESEGRIATEHALLDDNGDGKGTPASWFRGIRAVKQAKDGTSLDGARAHQFHLIRSEQERRMPLELRARRDRIELEVVALRQSKQTLSEEAYYARLEPLLLQLARLYREAAAIEADAGKKQR
;
A
#
# COMPACT_ATOMS: atom_id res chain seq x y z
N MET A 1 34.37 -33.36 60.67
CA MET A 1 33.17 -33.58 59.87
C MET A 1 32.77 -32.22 59.29
N MET A 2 33.15 -31.96 58.08
CA MET A 2 32.79 -30.68 57.35
C MET A 2 31.61 -30.96 56.38
N ALA A 3 30.52 -30.30 56.63
CA ALA A 3 29.33 -30.32 55.71
C ALA A 3 29.52 -29.30 54.63
N VAL A 4 29.55 -29.75 53.37
CA VAL A 4 29.56 -28.88 52.16
C VAL A 4 28.13 -28.67 51.75
N ALA A 5 27.66 -27.42 51.83
CA ALA A 5 26.34 -26.99 51.33
C ALA A 5 26.46 -26.63 49.86
N TRP A 6 25.74 -27.33 49.01
CA TRP A 6 25.55 -26.99 47.58
C TRP A 6 24.40 -26.01 47.43
N ALA A 7 24.71 -24.78 47.00
CA ALA A 7 23.69 -23.80 46.60
C ALA A 7 23.36 -24.02 45.11
N ILE A 8 22.12 -24.46 44.82
CA ILE A 8 21.58 -24.55 43.48
C ILE A 8 21.04 -23.15 43.09
N ALA A 9 21.73 -22.46 42.20
CA ALA A 9 21.25 -21.22 41.60
C ALA A 9 20.22 -21.56 40.52
N LEU A 10 18.94 -21.30 40.82
CA LEU A 10 17.85 -21.35 39.79
C LEU A 10 18.00 -20.17 38.85
N LEU A 11 18.45 -20.42 37.62
CA LEU A 11 18.44 -19.45 36.54
C LEU A 11 16.98 -19.33 36.06
N LEU A 12 16.26 -18.30 36.49
CA LEU A 12 14.97 -17.88 35.92
C LEU A 12 15.21 -17.32 34.54
N VAL A 13 15.06 -18.15 33.50
CA VAL A 13 14.94 -17.69 32.14
C VAL A 13 13.60 -16.97 32.04
N ARG A 14 13.63 -15.64 32.05
CA ARG A 14 12.47 -14.83 31.66
C ARG A 14 12.26 -15.04 30.15
N PHE A 15 11.27 -15.83 29.82
CA PHE A 15 10.67 -15.73 28.49
C PHE A 15 10.01 -14.34 28.42
N ASP A 16 10.67 -13.38 27.77
CA ASP A 16 9.98 -12.22 27.26
C ASP A 16 8.92 -12.75 26.30
N ALA A 17 7.65 -12.64 26.69
CA ALA A 17 6.54 -12.83 25.78
C ALA A 17 6.72 -11.78 24.67
N ALA A 18 7.26 -12.20 23.52
CA ALA A 18 7.25 -11.38 22.33
C ALA A 18 5.79 -10.94 22.17
N ALA A 19 5.57 -9.62 22.22
CA ALA A 19 4.26 -9.05 21.96
C ALA A 19 3.77 -9.69 20.65
N GLU A 20 2.63 -10.39 20.69
CA GLU A 20 1.99 -10.94 19.51
C GLU A 20 1.86 -9.77 18.53
N THR A 21 2.72 -9.75 17.52
CA THR A 21 2.63 -8.75 16.46
C THR A 21 1.32 -8.99 15.76
N ASP A 22 0.39 -8.03 15.87
CA ASP A 22 -0.91 -8.09 15.19
C ASP A 22 -0.65 -8.36 13.70
N SER A 23 -0.99 -9.55 13.24
CA SER A 23 -0.74 -10.01 11.87
C SER A 23 -1.72 -9.38 10.87
N ARG A 24 -2.70 -8.62 11.36
CA ARG A 24 -3.68 -7.95 10.51
C ARG A 24 -3.07 -6.74 9.80
N ALA A 25 -3.55 -6.47 8.60
CA ALA A 25 -3.28 -5.20 7.94
C ALA A 25 -3.84 -4.03 8.75
N SER A 26 -3.20 -2.87 8.68
CA SER A 26 -3.69 -1.62 9.28
C SER A 26 -4.06 -0.64 8.16
N VAL A 27 -5.20 0.01 8.30
CA VAL A 27 -5.70 1.05 7.38
C VAL A 27 -5.90 2.34 8.18
N ILE A 28 -5.19 3.39 7.82
CA ILE A 28 -5.36 4.74 8.37
C ILE A 28 -5.98 5.59 7.26
N VAL A 29 -7.25 5.95 7.41
CA VAL A 29 -7.97 6.84 6.49
C VAL A 29 -8.01 8.23 7.09
N VAL A 30 -7.54 9.21 6.33
CA VAL A 30 -7.51 10.62 6.72
C VAL A 30 -8.40 11.42 5.79
N VAL A 31 -9.48 11.96 6.31
CA VAL A 31 -10.39 12.84 5.60
C VAL A 31 -9.96 14.27 5.83
N GLY A 32 -9.60 14.96 4.76
CA GLY A 32 -9.18 16.35 4.78
C GLY A 32 -10.33 17.35 4.93
N ALA A 33 -9.98 18.62 5.00
CA ALA A 33 -10.96 19.70 4.94
C ALA A 33 -11.68 19.70 3.58
N GLY A 34 -13.00 19.65 3.59
CA GLY A 34 -13.79 19.71 2.36
C GLY A 34 -13.86 21.12 1.76
N GLY A 35 -13.82 22.15 2.58
CA GLY A 35 -13.99 23.54 2.12
C GLY A 35 -15.41 23.90 1.71
N GLY A 36 -16.28 22.91 1.50
CA GLY A 36 -17.69 23.02 1.18
C GLY A 36 -18.44 21.73 1.50
N GLU A 37 -19.76 21.81 1.60
CA GLU A 37 -20.61 20.68 1.98
C GLU A 37 -20.54 19.52 0.96
N GLU A 38 -20.55 19.82 -0.33
CA GLU A 38 -20.44 18.85 -1.44
C GLU A 38 -19.17 18.01 -1.32
N TYR A 39 -18.01 18.66 -1.12
CA TYR A 39 -16.74 17.95 -1.00
C TYR A 39 -16.63 17.17 0.31
N SER A 40 -17.16 17.73 1.40
CA SER A 40 -17.19 17.05 2.69
C SER A 40 -18.03 15.76 2.63
N ALA A 41 -19.17 15.79 1.96
CA ALA A 41 -20.01 14.63 1.71
C ALA A 41 -19.29 13.57 0.85
N ALA A 42 -18.67 14.00 -0.27
CA ALA A 42 -17.93 13.11 -1.15
C ALA A 42 -16.75 12.42 -0.43
N PHE A 43 -15.94 13.16 0.33
CA PHE A 43 -14.82 12.57 1.06
C PHE A 43 -15.28 11.61 2.15
N SER A 44 -16.43 11.88 2.79
CA SER A 44 -17.03 10.99 3.77
C SER A 44 -17.53 9.70 3.13
N GLU A 45 -18.15 9.77 1.95
CA GLU A 45 -18.57 8.61 1.15
C GLU A 45 -17.36 7.73 0.78
N TRP A 46 -16.29 8.34 0.26
CA TRP A 46 -15.07 7.60 -0.11
C TRP A 46 -14.42 6.94 1.10
N ALA A 47 -14.43 7.63 2.26
CA ALA A 47 -13.96 7.04 3.51
C ALA A 47 -14.83 5.85 3.95
N GLY A 48 -16.15 5.89 3.69
CA GLY A 48 -17.05 4.76 3.87
C GLY A 48 -16.64 3.54 3.07
N HIS A 49 -16.29 3.71 1.77
CA HIS A 49 -15.78 2.60 0.95
C HIS A 49 -14.50 1.97 1.53
N TRP A 50 -13.58 2.78 2.06
CA TRP A 50 -12.39 2.27 2.73
C TRP A 50 -12.69 1.55 4.05
N ALA A 51 -13.70 2.01 4.80
CA ALA A 51 -14.15 1.34 6.02
C ALA A 51 -14.74 -0.04 5.70
N ASP A 52 -15.56 -0.14 4.66
CA ASP A 52 -16.12 -1.41 4.17
C ASP A 52 -14.99 -2.37 3.71
N ALA A 53 -14.02 -1.85 2.96
CA ALA A 53 -12.86 -2.65 2.54
C ALA A 53 -12.05 -3.17 3.74
N ALA A 54 -11.79 -2.33 4.73
CA ALA A 54 -11.08 -2.71 5.94
C ALA A 54 -11.86 -3.76 6.75
N GLN A 55 -13.19 -3.61 6.87
CA GLN A 55 -14.06 -4.58 7.54
C GLN A 55 -14.03 -5.94 6.83
N ARG A 56 -14.20 -5.96 5.51
CA ARG A 56 -14.14 -7.20 4.69
C ARG A 56 -12.78 -7.89 4.78
N ALA A 57 -11.72 -7.09 4.89
CA ALA A 57 -10.35 -7.57 5.05
C ALA A 57 -10.02 -8.07 6.47
N GLY A 58 -10.85 -7.78 7.47
CA GLY A 58 -10.53 -7.98 8.88
C GLY A 58 -9.35 -7.10 9.34
N ALA A 59 -9.10 -5.97 8.67
CA ALA A 59 -8.02 -5.06 8.97
C ALA A 59 -8.34 -4.13 10.14
N LYS A 60 -7.31 -3.64 10.82
CA LYS A 60 -7.45 -2.58 11.82
C LYS A 60 -7.69 -1.25 11.10
N LEU A 61 -8.83 -0.60 11.36
CA LEU A 61 -9.15 0.71 10.80
C LEU A 61 -8.92 1.83 11.82
N THR A 62 -8.28 2.90 11.38
CA THR A 62 -8.21 4.19 12.08
C THR A 62 -8.71 5.27 11.14
N ALA A 63 -9.83 5.91 11.46
CA ALA A 63 -10.39 7.01 10.69
C ALA A 63 -10.12 8.35 11.39
N ILE A 64 -9.59 9.33 10.64
CA ILE A 64 -9.23 10.67 11.12
C ILE A 64 -9.96 11.68 10.22
N GLY A 65 -10.43 12.77 10.80
CA GLY A 65 -11.11 13.81 10.03
C GLY A 65 -12.61 13.56 9.82
N MET A 66 -13.17 12.47 10.35
CA MET A 66 -14.59 12.14 10.25
C MET A 66 -15.42 12.79 11.36
N GLY A 67 -16.66 13.18 11.02
CA GLY A 67 -17.64 13.71 11.98
C GLY A 67 -17.23 15.03 12.63
N GLU A 68 -17.99 15.45 13.65
CA GLU A 68 -17.70 16.64 14.45
C GLU A 68 -16.53 16.37 15.40
N LYS A 69 -15.73 17.39 15.61
CA LYS A 69 -14.57 17.33 16.50
C LYS A 69 -14.93 17.91 17.86
N ALA A 70 -14.67 17.17 18.93
CA ALA A 70 -14.76 17.72 20.28
C ALA A 70 -13.73 18.84 20.51
N ALA A 71 -14.05 19.82 21.32
CA ALA A 71 -13.21 21.01 21.55
C ALA A 71 -11.80 20.65 22.05
N ASP A 72 -11.69 19.63 22.88
CA ASP A 72 -10.41 19.19 23.49
C ASP A 72 -9.73 18.05 22.70
N ALA A 73 -10.26 17.67 21.54
CA ALA A 73 -9.64 16.60 20.76
C ALA A 73 -8.34 17.08 20.08
N PRO A 74 -7.34 16.19 19.92
CA PRO A 74 -6.11 16.52 19.20
C PRO A 74 -6.42 16.96 17.77
N THR A 75 -5.59 17.81 17.18
CA THR A 75 -5.71 18.20 15.77
C THR A 75 -5.64 16.97 14.86
N ASP A 76 -6.23 17.05 13.66
CA ASP A 76 -6.18 15.92 12.72
C ASP A 76 -4.72 15.57 12.35
N LYS A 77 -3.84 16.55 12.34
CA LYS A 77 -2.40 16.37 12.15
C LYS A 77 -1.75 15.61 13.30
N GLU A 78 -2.07 15.96 14.54
CA GLU A 78 -1.59 15.25 15.74
C GLU A 78 -2.14 13.84 15.82
N ALA A 79 -3.42 13.65 15.48
CA ALA A 79 -4.07 12.36 15.43
C ALA A 79 -3.38 11.44 14.40
N LEU A 80 -3.08 11.95 13.19
CA LEU A 80 -2.34 11.20 12.16
C LEU A 80 -0.93 10.82 12.64
N LYS A 81 -0.21 11.78 13.21
CA LYS A 81 1.13 11.55 13.76
C LYS A 81 1.11 10.48 14.85
N SER A 82 0.14 10.55 15.75
CA SER A 82 -0.03 9.60 16.85
C SER A 82 -0.44 8.22 16.35
N ALA A 83 -1.35 8.13 15.37
CA ALA A 83 -1.75 6.88 14.74
C ALA A 83 -0.54 6.19 14.08
N LEU A 84 0.26 6.92 13.29
CA LEU A 84 1.49 6.40 12.71
C LEU A 84 2.53 6.01 13.78
N ALA A 85 2.63 6.77 14.87
CA ALA A 85 3.55 6.44 15.97
C ALA A 85 3.18 5.12 16.66
N ALA A 86 1.89 4.84 16.78
CA ALA A 86 1.35 3.62 17.41
C ALA A 86 1.49 2.36 16.54
N GLU A 87 1.64 2.50 15.22
CA GLU A 87 1.80 1.36 14.32
C GLU A 87 3.17 0.69 14.47
N SER A 88 3.23 -0.66 14.28
CA SER A 88 4.50 -1.38 14.16
C SER A 88 5.30 -0.86 12.98
N LYS A 89 6.61 -0.71 13.14
CA LYS A 89 7.53 -0.26 12.09
C LYS A 89 8.08 -1.43 11.25
N GLU A 90 8.01 -2.62 11.80
CA GLU A 90 8.53 -3.87 11.26
C GLU A 90 7.39 -4.89 11.08
N GLY A 91 7.65 -5.98 10.35
CA GLY A 91 6.70 -7.07 10.16
C GLY A 91 6.29 -7.25 8.71
N ALA A 92 5.49 -8.28 8.46
CA ALA A 92 5.01 -8.65 7.11
C ALA A 92 3.59 -8.16 6.81
N SER A 93 2.82 -7.70 7.84
CA SER A 93 1.47 -7.15 7.64
C SER A 93 1.54 -5.75 7.03
N GLU A 94 0.64 -5.44 6.10
CA GLU A 94 0.66 -4.18 5.37
C GLU A 94 0.09 -3.02 6.19
N LEU A 95 0.65 -1.83 5.95
CA LEU A 95 0.08 -0.56 6.39
C LEU A 95 -0.45 0.20 5.16
N TRP A 96 -1.70 0.63 5.22
CA TRP A 96 -2.34 1.49 4.25
C TRP A 96 -2.58 2.86 4.86
N VAL A 97 -2.08 3.92 4.21
CA VAL A 97 -2.30 5.32 4.59
C VAL A 97 -3.03 6.00 3.44
N VAL A 98 -4.26 6.38 3.67
CA VAL A 98 -5.16 6.91 2.64
C VAL A 98 -5.52 8.35 2.98
N LEU A 99 -5.18 9.28 2.11
CA LEU A 99 -5.44 10.70 2.25
C LEU A 99 -6.55 11.11 1.26
N LEU A 100 -7.75 11.36 1.76
CA LEU A 100 -8.94 11.73 0.99
C LEU A 100 -9.25 13.21 1.19
N GLY A 101 -9.05 14.05 0.18
CA GLY A 101 -9.25 15.47 0.36
C GLY A 101 -8.60 16.32 -0.72
N HIS A 102 -8.45 17.58 -0.41
CA HIS A 102 -7.73 18.54 -1.23
C HIS A 102 -6.24 18.56 -0.88
N GLY A 103 -5.45 19.07 -1.80
CA GLY A 103 -4.05 19.37 -1.57
C GLY A 103 -3.68 20.71 -2.18
N THR A 104 -2.60 21.29 -1.68
CA THR A 104 -2.03 22.57 -2.14
C THR A 104 -0.56 22.41 -2.46
N PHE A 105 -0.07 23.21 -3.40
CA PHE A 105 1.35 23.31 -3.75
C PHE A 105 1.76 24.75 -3.93
N ASP A 106 2.71 25.21 -3.17
CA ASP A 106 3.26 26.58 -3.21
C ASP A 106 4.59 26.71 -3.98
N ARG A 107 4.86 25.75 -4.89
CA ARG A 107 6.13 25.56 -5.63
C ARG A 107 7.33 25.15 -4.77
N ARG A 108 7.17 25.03 -3.44
CA ARG A 108 8.20 24.57 -2.51
C ARG A 108 7.78 23.30 -1.80
N ALA A 109 6.52 23.24 -1.33
CA ALA A 109 5.97 22.13 -0.57
C ALA A 109 4.59 21.77 -1.07
N ALA A 110 4.35 20.46 -1.30
CA ALA A 110 3.02 19.92 -1.44
C ALA A 110 2.48 19.57 -0.04
N LYS A 111 1.23 19.90 0.19
CA LYS A 111 0.52 19.66 1.45
C LYS A 111 -0.82 19.00 1.19
N PHE A 112 -1.22 18.13 2.10
CA PHE A 112 -2.56 17.61 2.21
C PHE A 112 -3.33 18.48 3.21
N ASN A 113 -4.51 18.97 2.81
CA ASN A 113 -5.26 19.96 3.57
C ASN A 113 -6.11 19.27 4.63
N LEU A 114 -5.78 19.48 5.90
CA LEU A 114 -6.49 18.94 7.05
C LEU A 114 -7.44 19.99 7.65
N ARG A 115 -8.34 19.55 8.51
CA ARG A 115 -9.08 20.49 9.37
C ARG A 115 -8.14 21.07 10.41
N GLY A 116 -7.66 22.27 10.14
CA GLY A 116 -6.64 22.97 10.91
C GLY A 116 -5.31 23.05 10.19
N GLU A 117 -4.22 22.64 10.81
CA GLU A 117 -2.89 22.68 10.22
C GLU A 117 -2.69 21.53 9.20
N ASP A 118 -2.26 21.86 8.00
CA ASP A 118 -1.97 20.92 6.94
C ASP A 118 -0.75 20.03 7.23
N VAL A 119 -0.70 18.87 6.59
CA VAL A 119 0.48 18.01 6.60
C VAL A 119 1.21 18.08 5.27
N SER A 120 2.49 18.39 5.31
CA SER A 120 3.34 18.38 4.11
C SER A 120 3.81 16.96 3.77
N ALA A 121 4.11 16.73 2.49
CA ALA A 121 4.73 15.50 2.03
C ALA A 121 6.05 15.19 2.78
N ARG A 122 6.81 16.23 3.17
CA ARG A 122 8.05 16.08 3.94
C ARG A 122 7.81 15.61 5.36
N GLU A 123 6.86 16.21 6.08
CA GLU A 123 6.52 15.78 7.44
C GLU A 123 6.03 14.34 7.46
N LEU A 124 5.17 13.96 6.50
CA LEU A 124 4.70 12.60 6.37
C LEU A 124 5.85 11.62 6.08
N ALA A 125 6.79 12.01 5.21
CA ALA A 125 8.01 11.23 4.94
C ALA A 125 8.87 11.04 6.18
N ASP A 126 9.03 12.09 6.99
CA ASP A 126 9.80 12.03 8.25
C ASP A 126 9.14 11.08 9.27
N TRP A 127 7.81 11.10 9.39
CA TRP A 127 7.08 10.18 10.28
C TRP A 127 7.17 8.73 9.82
N LEU A 128 7.20 8.50 8.50
CA LEU A 128 7.29 7.18 7.89
C LEU A 128 8.73 6.66 7.72
N ARG A 129 9.75 7.44 8.04
CA ARG A 129 11.16 7.11 7.76
C ARG A 129 11.62 5.79 8.38
N ARG A 130 11.07 5.41 9.53
CA ARG A 130 11.45 4.20 10.25
C ARG A 130 10.66 2.96 9.84
N PHE A 131 9.64 3.10 8.99
CA PHE A 131 8.82 1.96 8.58
C PHE A 131 9.59 1.09 7.57
N ARG A 132 9.66 -0.19 7.87
CA ARG A 132 10.25 -1.24 7.04
C ARG A 132 9.20 -2.24 6.56
N ARG A 133 8.05 -2.33 7.26
CA ARG A 133 6.92 -3.14 6.83
C ARG A 133 6.36 -2.66 5.49
N PRO A 134 5.73 -3.54 4.69
CA PRO A 134 5.06 -3.13 3.46
C PRO A 134 4.06 -2.00 3.72
N THR A 135 4.19 -0.89 2.98
CA THR A 135 3.37 0.31 3.23
C THR A 135 2.86 0.88 1.92
N ALA A 136 1.54 1.02 1.80
CA ALA A 136 0.88 1.72 0.70
C ALA A 136 0.43 3.12 1.16
N ILE A 137 0.72 4.14 0.35
CA ILE A 137 0.29 5.52 0.59
C ILE A 137 -0.50 5.99 -0.61
N ILE A 138 -1.76 6.36 -0.40
CA ILE A 138 -2.66 6.85 -1.43
C ILE A 138 -2.96 8.33 -1.14
N ALA A 139 -2.32 9.23 -1.88
CA ALA A 139 -2.54 10.67 -1.80
C ALA A 139 -3.50 11.09 -2.91
N SER A 140 -4.81 11.04 -2.65
CA SER A 140 -5.86 11.25 -3.64
C SER A 140 -6.28 12.71 -3.84
N GLY A 141 -5.60 13.65 -3.22
CA GLY A 141 -5.90 15.07 -3.36
C GLY A 141 -5.31 15.72 -4.62
N SER A 142 -5.80 16.90 -4.95
CA SER A 142 -5.18 17.81 -5.93
C SER A 142 -3.73 18.12 -5.55
N ALA A 143 -2.91 18.50 -6.51
CA ALA A 143 -1.50 18.86 -6.33
C ALA A 143 -0.65 17.79 -5.61
N SER A 144 -1.08 16.52 -5.61
CA SER A 144 -0.42 15.42 -4.88
C SER A 144 0.84 14.88 -5.55
N GLY A 145 1.08 15.15 -6.84
CA GLY A 145 2.23 14.63 -7.59
C GLY A 145 3.58 14.69 -6.86
N PRO A 146 3.94 15.81 -6.20
CA PRO A 146 5.21 15.90 -5.48
C PRO A 146 5.34 14.96 -4.27
N PHE A 147 4.25 14.35 -3.78
CA PHE A 147 4.31 13.31 -2.75
C PHE A 147 5.12 12.10 -3.20
N ILE A 148 5.09 11.72 -4.49
CA ILE A 148 5.88 10.63 -5.05
C ILE A 148 7.35 10.73 -4.61
N SER A 149 8.04 11.78 -5.03
CA SER A 149 9.47 11.95 -4.79
C SER A 149 9.85 12.10 -3.30
N LYS A 150 8.90 12.47 -2.45
CA LYS A 150 9.14 12.65 -1.00
C LYS A 150 8.90 11.38 -0.21
N LEU A 151 7.95 10.55 -0.66
CA LEU A 151 7.51 9.36 0.05
C LEU A 151 8.14 8.07 -0.48
N ALA A 152 8.74 8.11 -1.67
CA ALA A 152 9.44 6.96 -2.25
C ALA A 152 10.44 6.33 -1.28
N ALA A 153 10.36 5.03 -1.09
CA ALA A 153 11.27 4.25 -0.25
C ALA A 153 11.14 2.75 -0.54
N PRO A 154 12.13 1.92 -0.18
CA PRO A 154 12.00 0.47 -0.25
C PRO A 154 10.76 -0.04 0.52
N ASN A 155 10.13 -1.08 0.01
CA ASN A 155 8.90 -1.70 0.57
C ASN A 155 7.68 -0.75 0.64
N ARG A 156 7.67 0.29 -0.18
CA ARG A 156 6.59 1.28 -0.20
C ARG A 156 6.00 1.39 -1.59
N VAL A 157 4.68 1.51 -1.63
CA VAL A 157 3.91 1.87 -2.82
C VAL A 157 3.34 3.26 -2.58
N VAL A 158 3.56 4.18 -3.49
CA VAL A 158 3.02 5.55 -3.42
C VAL A 158 2.15 5.78 -4.65
N VAL A 159 0.90 6.13 -4.41
CA VAL A 159 -0.08 6.53 -5.43
C VAL A 159 -0.46 7.98 -5.22
N THR A 160 -0.51 8.76 -6.30
CA THR A 160 -0.99 10.14 -6.28
C THR A 160 -2.09 10.32 -7.31
N ALA A 161 -3.05 11.20 -7.04
CA ALA A 161 -4.12 11.53 -7.97
C ALA A 161 -3.65 12.40 -9.13
N THR A 162 -2.55 13.12 -8.95
CA THR A 162 -2.01 14.08 -9.92
C THR A 162 -0.55 13.79 -10.24
N LYS A 163 -0.10 14.18 -11.43
CA LYS A 163 1.30 14.02 -11.87
C LYS A 163 2.21 15.15 -11.41
N SER A 164 1.62 16.29 -11.03
CA SER A 164 2.40 17.48 -10.61
C SER A 164 1.67 18.28 -9.54
N GLY A 165 2.37 19.21 -8.91
CA GLY A 165 1.79 20.18 -7.99
C GLY A 165 0.92 21.25 -8.69
N ASP A 166 1.00 21.37 -10.02
CA ASP A 166 0.24 22.36 -10.79
C ASP A 166 -1.15 21.84 -11.17
N GLU A 167 -1.45 20.57 -10.99
CA GLU A 167 -2.79 20.00 -11.15
C GLU A 167 -3.63 20.26 -9.88
N ILE A 168 -4.14 21.49 -9.76
CA ILE A 168 -4.78 22.02 -8.55
C ILE A 168 -6.30 21.85 -8.52
N ASN A 169 -6.91 21.39 -9.62
CA ASN A 169 -8.34 21.17 -9.67
C ASN A 169 -8.77 20.03 -8.77
N PHE A 170 -10.06 19.99 -8.42
CA PHE A 170 -10.63 18.88 -7.66
C PHE A 170 -10.33 17.54 -8.35
N ALA A 171 -9.68 16.63 -7.62
CA ALA A 171 -9.34 15.31 -8.11
C ALA A 171 -10.45 14.30 -7.77
N ARG A 172 -10.91 13.57 -8.78
CA ARG A 172 -11.94 12.51 -8.68
C ARG A 172 -11.35 11.14 -8.45
N PHE A 173 -10.05 11.02 -8.65
CA PHE A 173 -9.33 9.76 -8.54
C PHE A 173 -9.63 9.03 -7.22
N GLY A 174 -9.72 9.76 -6.11
CA GLY A 174 -10.02 9.18 -4.78
C GLY A 174 -11.37 8.46 -4.71
N ARG A 175 -12.39 8.96 -5.44
CA ARG A 175 -13.66 8.29 -5.60
C ARG A 175 -13.47 6.92 -6.26
N TYR A 176 -12.98 6.93 -7.48
CA TYR A 176 -12.86 5.72 -8.30
C TYR A 176 -11.91 4.70 -7.69
N PHE A 177 -10.85 5.16 -7.02
CA PHE A 177 -9.94 4.23 -6.32
C PHE A 177 -10.62 3.56 -5.12
N SER A 178 -11.39 4.31 -4.32
CA SER A 178 -12.13 3.75 -3.18
C SER A 178 -13.25 2.79 -3.58
N GLU A 179 -13.85 3.00 -4.75
CA GLU A 179 -14.79 2.06 -5.38
C GLU A 179 -14.04 0.81 -5.88
N ALA A 180 -12.97 0.98 -6.65
CA ALA A 180 -12.23 -0.10 -7.30
C ALA A 180 -11.60 -1.09 -6.30
N ILE A 181 -11.09 -0.62 -5.15
CA ILE A 181 -10.49 -1.51 -4.14
C ILE A 181 -11.50 -2.50 -3.53
N ASN A 182 -12.79 -2.21 -3.66
CA ASN A 182 -13.91 -3.04 -3.20
C ASN A 182 -14.53 -3.88 -4.31
N ASP A 183 -14.23 -3.58 -5.57
CA ASP A 183 -14.91 -4.15 -6.73
C ASP A 183 -14.15 -5.36 -7.29
N THR A 184 -14.81 -6.50 -7.35
CA THR A 184 -14.28 -7.70 -8.00
C THR A 184 -14.21 -7.56 -9.52
N ALA A 185 -14.91 -6.59 -10.14
CA ALA A 185 -14.76 -6.29 -11.56
C ALA A 185 -13.40 -5.62 -11.87
N ALA A 186 -12.75 -5.03 -10.88
CA ALA A 186 -11.41 -4.49 -11.00
C ALA A 186 -10.29 -5.56 -10.99
N ASP A 187 -10.61 -6.82 -10.69
CA ASP A 187 -9.70 -7.96 -10.85
C ASP A 187 -9.42 -8.21 -12.34
N LEU A 188 -8.31 -7.66 -12.85
CA LEU A 188 -7.96 -7.65 -14.27
C LEU A 188 -7.28 -8.94 -14.73
N ASP A 189 -6.59 -9.65 -13.85
CA ASP A 189 -5.89 -10.91 -14.17
C ASP A 189 -6.67 -12.17 -13.73
N LYS A 190 -7.83 -11.95 -13.05
CA LYS A 190 -8.78 -13.00 -12.67
C LYS A 190 -8.22 -14.01 -11.66
N ASP A 191 -7.40 -13.53 -10.73
CA ASP A 191 -6.86 -14.35 -9.63
C ASP A 191 -7.82 -14.43 -8.41
N GLY A 192 -8.97 -13.74 -8.47
CA GLY A 192 -10.03 -13.75 -7.46
C GLY A 192 -9.88 -12.67 -6.39
N GLN A 193 -9.02 -11.69 -6.59
CA GLN A 193 -8.82 -10.55 -5.70
C GLN A 193 -8.41 -9.31 -6.50
N THR A 194 -8.60 -8.12 -5.93
CA THR A 194 -8.19 -6.87 -6.56
C THR A 194 -6.94 -6.34 -5.87
N SER A 195 -5.83 -6.28 -6.59
CA SER A 195 -4.59 -5.68 -6.10
C SER A 195 -4.65 -4.15 -6.13
N LEU A 196 -3.72 -3.50 -5.42
CA LEU A 196 -3.55 -2.04 -5.48
C LEU A 196 -3.25 -1.57 -6.91
N LEU A 197 -2.44 -2.32 -7.68
CA LEU A 197 -2.16 -2.02 -9.08
C LEU A 197 -3.43 -1.99 -9.91
N GLU A 198 -4.27 -3.01 -9.79
CA GLU A 198 -5.50 -3.14 -10.56
C GLU A 198 -6.54 -2.09 -10.18
N ALA A 199 -6.68 -1.80 -8.87
CA ALA A 199 -7.52 -0.70 -8.39
C ALA A 199 -7.04 0.65 -8.95
N TRP A 200 -5.73 0.88 -8.98
CA TRP A 200 -5.14 2.10 -9.55
C TRP A 200 -5.35 2.22 -11.07
N LEU A 201 -5.16 1.13 -11.81
CA LEU A 201 -5.39 1.10 -13.26
C LEU A 201 -6.87 1.33 -13.58
N THR A 202 -7.77 0.67 -12.84
CA THR A 202 -9.22 0.82 -13.01
C THR A 202 -9.65 2.25 -12.69
N ALA A 203 -9.22 2.80 -11.56
CA ALA A 203 -9.54 4.18 -11.18
C ALA A 203 -9.00 5.20 -12.19
N SER A 204 -7.77 5.03 -12.68
CA SER A 204 -7.18 5.91 -13.68
C SER A 204 -7.98 5.90 -14.97
N ARG A 205 -8.41 4.72 -15.44
CA ARG A 205 -9.28 4.60 -16.63
C ARG A 205 -10.64 5.26 -16.41
N GLN A 206 -11.26 5.07 -15.24
CA GLN A 206 -12.57 5.69 -14.94
C GLN A 206 -12.46 7.22 -14.84
N VAL A 207 -11.34 7.75 -14.37
CA VAL A 207 -11.07 9.20 -14.43
C VAL A 207 -11.03 9.67 -15.87
N ASP A 208 -10.27 9.01 -16.74
CA ASP A 208 -10.17 9.37 -18.17
C ASP A 208 -11.55 9.31 -18.85
N GLU A 209 -12.31 8.22 -18.64
CA GLU A 209 -13.67 8.03 -19.16
C GLU A 209 -14.63 9.15 -18.68
N TRP A 210 -14.50 9.58 -17.43
CA TRP A 210 -15.31 10.69 -16.92
C TRP A 210 -15.01 11.99 -17.66
N TYR A 211 -13.72 12.35 -17.84
CA TYR A 211 -13.35 13.57 -18.58
C TYR A 211 -13.81 13.52 -20.04
N GLU A 212 -13.70 12.37 -20.69
CA GLU A 212 -14.18 12.16 -22.05
C GLU A 212 -15.70 12.34 -22.15
N SER A 213 -16.46 11.74 -21.21
CA SER A 213 -17.93 11.84 -21.21
C SER A 213 -18.44 13.27 -20.99
N GLU A 214 -17.69 14.07 -20.22
CA GLU A 214 -18.01 15.48 -19.98
C GLU A 214 -17.47 16.41 -21.09
N GLY A 215 -16.78 15.88 -22.10
CA GLY A 215 -16.17 16.68 -23.15
C GLY A 215 -15.07 17.63 -22.62
N ARG A 216 -14.37 17.25 -21.56
CA ARG A 216 -13.37 18.07 -20.88
C ARG A 216 -11.96 17.51 -21.06
N ILE A 217 -10.98 18.40 -21.02
CA ILE A 217 -9.58 18.00 -20.94
C ILE A 217 -9.29 17.53 -19.51
N ALA A 218 -8.63 16.38 -19.36
CA ALA A 218 -8.24 15.86 -18.07
C ALA A 218 -7.29 16.82 -17.34
N THR A 219 -7.58 17.10 -16.07
CA THR A 219 -6.79 17.99 -15.21
C THR A 219 -6.21 17.26 -14.01
N GLU A 220 -6.30 15.94 -14.00
CA GLU A 220 -5.68 15.04 -13.04
C GLU A 220 -5.11 13.82 -13.78
N HIS A 221 -3.91 13.38 -13.39
CA HIS A 221 -3.23 12.23 -14.00
C HIS A 221 -2.54 11.47 -12.87
N ALA A 222 -3.12 10.35 -12.49
CA ALA A 222 -2.59 9.55 -11.39
C ALA A 222 -1.23 8.93 -11.73
N LEU A 223 -0.35 8.88 -10.72
CA LEU A 223 0.95 8.21 -10.81
C LEU A 223 1.09 7.14 -9.74
N LEU A 224 1.93 6.15 -10.03
CA LEU A 224 2.33 5.09 -9.12
C LEU A 224 3.85 4.96 -9.09
N ASP A 225 4.43 4.87 -7.88
CA ASP A 225 5.82 4.50 -7.62
C ASP A 225 5.82 3.33 -6.63
N ASP A 226 6.38 2.19 -7.02
CA ASP A 226 6.50 1.02 -6.14
C ASP A 226 7.92 0.41 -6.10
N ASN A 227 8.81 0.96 -6.91
CA ASN A 227 10.23 0.60 -6.93
C ASN A 227 11.09 1.49 -6.01
N GLY A 228 10.52 2.61 -5.54
CA GLY A 228 11.14 3.53 -4.58
C GLY A 228 12.15 4.50 -5.20
N ASP A 229 12.10 4.72 -6.52
CA ASP A 229 13.03 5.63 -7.22
C ASP A 229 12.55 7.10 -7.23
N GLY A 230 11.32 7.35 -6.76
CA GLY A 230 10.71 8.68 -6.67
C GLY A 230 10.22 9.23 -8.01
N LYS A 231 10.10 8.37 -9.02
CA LYS A 231 9.57 8.70 -10.35
C LYS A 231 8.27 7.93 -10.57
N GLY A 232 7.17 8.65 -10.64
CA GLY A 232 5.88 7.99 -10.83
C GLY A 232 5.66 7.55 -12.26
N THR A 233 5.09 6.36 -12.43
CA THR A 233 4.68 5.79 -13.71
C THR A 233 3.20 6.05 -13.95
N PRO A 234 2.78 6.58 -15.12
CA PRO A 234 1.37 6.79 -15.45
C PRO A 234 0.69 5.51 -15.95
N ALA A 235 -0.63 5.38 -15.76
CA ALA A 235 -1.42 4.22 -16.16
C ALA A 235 -1.33 3.92 -17.67
N SER A 236 -1.14 4.94 -18.53
CA SER A 236 -0.95 4.76 -19.96
C SER A 236 0.30 3.99 -20.39
N TRP A 237 1.17 3.65 -19.43
CA TRP A 237 2.34 2.80 -19.67
C TRP A 237 2.04 1.31 -19.48
N PHE A 238 0.83 0.97 -19.07
CA PHE A 238 0.41 -0.41 -18.84
C PHE A 238 -0.50 -0.95 -19.95
N ARG A 239 -0.45 -2.25 -20.16
CA ARG A 239 -1.46 -3.06 -20.87
C ARG A 239 -1.91 -4.19 -19.98
N GLY A 240 -3.18 -4.16 -19.54
CA GLY A 240 -3.57 -4.94 -18.39
C GLY A 240 -2.63 -4.60 -17.23
N ILE A 241 -2.21 -5.57 -16.48
CA ILE A 241 -1.31 -5.39 -15.33
C ILE A 241 0.19 -5.28 -15.68
N ARG A 242 0.57 -5.24 -16.97
CA ARG A 242 1.97 -5.22 -17.39
C ARG A 242 2.38 -3.84 -17.89
N ALA A 243 3.46 -3.31 -17.30
CA ALA A 243 4.14 -2.15 -17.87
C ALA A 243 4.77 -2.52 -19.22
N VAL A 244 4.44 -1.74 -20.26
CA VAL A 244 4.91 -1.94 -21.66
C VAL A 244 5.79 -0.81 -22.15
N LYS A 245 5.95 0.25 -21.37
CA LYS A 245 6.86 1.36 -21.62
C LYS A 245 7.83 1.50 -20.47
N GLN A 246 9.05 1.89 -20.75
CA GLN A 246 10.12 2.11 -19.80
C GLN A 246 10.66 3.53 -19.95
N ALA A 247 11.09 4.12 -18.85
CA ALA A 247 11.76 5.40 -18.88
C ALA A 247 13.10 5.31 -19.67
N LYS A 248 13.46 6.41 -20.35
CA LYS A 248 14.67 6.44 -21.22
C LYS A 248 15.98 6.21 -20.47
N ASP A 249 16.01 6.45 -19.17
CA ASP A 249 17.15 6.24 -18.29
C ASP A 249 17.31 4.79 -17.80
N GLY A 250 16.42 3.88 -18.24
CA GLY A 250 16.50 2.46 -17.91
C GLY A 250 16.14 2.11 -16.47
N THR A 251 15.45 3.02 -15.73
CA THR A 251 14.95 2.71 -14.37
C THR A 251 14.02 1.52 -14.37
N SER A 252 13.96 0.80 -13.25
CA SER A 252 13.06 -0.34 -13.06
C SER A 252 11.61 0.05 -13.30
N LEU A 253 10.83 -0.86 -13.88
CA LEU A 253 9.40 -0.66 -14.08
C LEU A 253 8.64 -0.78 -12.76
N ASP A 254 7.67 0.11 -12.56
CA ASP A 254 6.70 -0.01 -11.48
C ASP A 254 5.62 -1.06 -11.79
N GLY A 255 4.85 -1.40 -10.76
CA GLY A 255 3.68 -2.25 -10.81
C GLY A 255 3.85 -3.61 -10.12
N ALA A 256 5.07 -4.12 -10.03
CA ALA A 256 5.30 -5.46 -9.48
C ALA A 256 4.94 -5.57 -8.00
N ARG A 257 5.34 -4.59 -7.19
CA ARG A 257 5.02 -4.57 -5.76
C ARG A 257 3.57 -4.17 -5.54
N ALA A 258 3.04 -3.20 -6.28
CA ALA A 258 1.66 -2.77 -6.19
C ALA A 258 0.69 -3.92 -6.52
N HIS A 259 1.06 -4.83 -7.42
CA HIS A 259 0.31 -6.04 -7.71
C HIS A 259 0.28 -7.05 -6.54
N GLN A 260 1.25 -7.01 -5.63
CA GLN A 260 1.28 -7.87 -4.43
C GLN A 260 0.48 -7.30 -3.25
N PHE A 261 0.06 -6.03 -3.31
CA PHE A 261 -0.73 -5.41 -2.27
C PHE A 261 -2.22 -5.70 -2.46
N HIS A 262 -2.80 -6.52 -1.58
CA HIS A 262 -4.23 -6.86 -1.58
C HIS A 262 -4.81 -6.54 -0.20
N LEU A 263 -5.71 -5.56 -0.12
CA LEU A 263 -6.42 -5.30 1.13
C LEU A 263 -7.44 -6.41 1.41
N ILE A 264 -8.28 -6.70 0.42
CA ILE A 264 -9.26 -7.77 0.47
C ILE A 264 -8.69 -8.97 -0.28
N ARG A 265 -8.27 -10.01 0.46
CA ARG A 265 -7.66 -11.21 -0.12
C ARG A 265 -8.69 -12.28 -0.42
N SER A 266 -8.42 -13.08 -1.45
CA SER A 266 -9.15 -14.30 -1.75
C SER A 266 -9.08 -15.28 -0.57
N GLU A 267 -10.00 -16.24 -0.52
CA GLU A 267 -9.99 -17.24 0.55
C GLU A 267 -8.72 -18.08 0.55
N GLN A 268 -8.23 -18.45 -0.64
CA GLN A 268 -6.98 -19.17 -0.79
C GLN A 268 -5.79 -18.38 -0.24
N GLU A 269 -5.71 -17.09 -0.55
CA GLU A 269 -4.63 -16.22 -0.11
C GLU A 269 -4.67 -15.97 1.41
N ARG A 270 -5.87 -15.93 2.01
CA ARG A 270 -6.03 -15.81 3.48
C ARG A 270 -5.58 -17.06 4.24
N ARG A 271 -5.68 -18.24 3.62
CA ARG A 271 -5.24 -19.51 4.23
C ARG A 271 -3.71 -19.64 4.21
N MET A 272 -3.02 -18.97 3.31
CA MET A 272 -1.56 -18.99 3.26
C MET A 272 -1.00 -18.23 4.46
N PRO A 273 -0.11 -18.85 5.29
CA PRO A 273 0.54 -18.15 6.40
C PRO A 273 1.28 -16.89 5.94
N LEU A 274 1.19 -15.82 6.74
CA LEU A 274 1.76 -14.51 6.42
C LEU A 274 3.25 -14.58 6.04
N GLU A 275 4.03 -15.38 6.76
CA GLU A 275 5.47 -15.55 6.51
C GLU A 275 5.74 -16.26 5.17
N LEU A 276 4.92 -17.26 4.80
CA LEU A 276 5.05 -17.92 3.51
C LEU A 276 4.70 -16.98 2.36
N ARG A 277 3.65 -16.18 2.53
CA ARG A 277 3.25 -15.15 1.57
C ARG A 277 4.36 -14.12 1.39
N ALA A 278 4.92 -13.60 2.47
CA ALA A 278 6.03 -12.64 2.40
C ALA A 278 7.29 -13.23 1.72
N ARG A 279 7.54 -14.54 1.88
CA ARG A 279 8.63 -15.24 1.16
C ARG A 279 8.33 -15.39 -0.32
N ARG A 280 7.11 -15.77 -0.69
CA ARG A 280 6.64 -15.85 -2.07
C ARG A 280 6.82 -14.49 -2.76
N ASP A 281 6.26 -13.45 -2.19
CA ASP A 281 6.25 -12.11 -2.74
C ASP A 281 7.68 -11.60 -3.00
N ARG A 282 8.62 -11.90 -2.11
CA ARG A 282 10.04 -11.56 -2.32
C ARG A 282 10.61 -12.28 -3.53
N ILE A 283 10.39 -13.59 -3.65
CA ILE A 283 10.93 -14.39 -4.77
C ILE A 283 10.30 -13.92 -6.09
N GLU A 284 9.01 -13.58 -6.11
CA GLU A 284 8.33 -13.07 -7.29
C GLU A 284 8.93 -11.73 -7.74
N LEU A 285 9.26 -10.82 -6.82
CA LEU A 285 9.96 -9.57 -7.17
C LEU A 285 11.37 -9.84 -7.72
N GLU A 286 12.09 -10.85 -7.22
CA GLU A 286 13.37 -11.27 -7.78
C GLU A 286 13.21 -11.82 -9.21
N VAL A 287 12.15 -12.59 -9.48
CA VAL A 287 11.82 -13.06 -10.83
C VAL A 287 11.50 -11.88 -11.76
N VAL A 288 10.73 -10.88 -11.29
CA VAL A 288 10.43 -9.68 -12.07
C VAL A 288 11.71 -8.89 -12.39
N ALA A 289 12.57 -8.65 -11.41
CA ALA A 289 13.85 -7.96 -11.59
C ALA A 289 14.76 -8.70 -12.60
N LEU A 290 14.81 -10.04 -12.50
CA LEU A 290 15.57 -10.87 -13.45
C LEU A 290 14.99 -10.77 -14.87
N ARG A 291 13.66 -10.77 -15.02
CA ARG A 291 13.00 -10.58 -16.33
C ARG A 291 13.32 -9.24 -16.96
N GLN A 292 13.37 -8.16 -16.18
CA GLN A 292 13.75 -6.83 -16.66
C GLN A 292 15.20 -6.79 -17.16
N SER A 293 16.11 -7.54 -16.54
CA SER A 293 17.51 -7.64 -16.94
C SER A 293 17.78 -8.65 -18.05
N LYS A 294 16.77 -9.33 -18.60
CA LYS A 294 16.93 -10.41 -19.58
C LYS A 294 17.78 -10.01 -20.78
N GLN A 295 17.59 -8.80 -21.31
CA GLN A 295 18.31 -8.33 -22.50
C GLN A 295 19.81 -8.06 -22.25
N THR A 296 20.24 -7.95 -20.99
CA THR A 296 21.63 -7.70 -20.60
C THR A 296 22.39 -8.98 -20.25
N LEU A 297 21.71 -10.14 -20.28
CA LEU A 297 22.26 -11.44 -19.93
C LEU A 297 22.32 -12.36 -21.16
N SER A 298 23.28 -13.28 -21.18
CA SER A 298 23.19 -14.43 -22.10
C SER A 298 22.00 -15.31 -21.71
N GLU A 299 21.49 -16.06 -22.68
CA GLU A 299 20.36 -16.97 -22.45
C GLU A 299 20.67 -18.00 -21.35
N GLU A 300 21.87 -18.57 -21.39
CA GLU A 300 22.35 -19.52 -20.38
C GLU A 300 22.41 -18.89 -18.99
N ALA A 301 22.99 -17.70 -18.85
CA ALA A 301 23.08 -16.98 -17.58
C ALA A 301 21.69 -16.57 -17.04
N TYR A 302 20.75 -16.23 -17.93
CA TYR A 302 19.38 -15.92 -17.55
C TYR A 302 18.68 -17.15 -16.97
N TYR A 303 18.69 -18.30 -17.67
CA TYR A 303 18.02 -19.50 -17.19
C TYR A 303 18.68 -20.11 -15.96
N ALA A 304 20.00 -20.06 -15.85
CA ALA A 304 20.73 -20.49 -14.64
C ALA A 304 20.32 -19.70 -13.38
N ARG A 305 19.90 -18.45 -13.54
CA ARG A 305 19.37 -17.63 -12.43
C ARG A 305 17.87 -17.83 -12.21
N LEU A 306 17.10 -18.04 -13.27
CA LEU A 306 15.64 -18.19 -13.18
C LEU A 306 15.23 -19.52 -12.55
N GLU A 307 15.88 -20.62 -12.92
CA GLU A 307 15.54 -21.95 -12.44
C GLU A 307 15.52 -22.08 -10.91
N PRO A 308 16.55 -21.63 -10.15
CA PRO A 308 16.52 -21.69 -8.70
C PRO A 308 15.34 -20.92 -8.06
N LEU A 309 14.96 -19.77 -8.64
CA LEU A 309 13.83 -18.97 -8.15
C LEU A 309 12.50 -19.70 -8.36
N LEU A 310 12.30 -20.28 -9.55
CA LEU A 310 11.09 -21.07 -9.84
C LEU A 310 11.00 -22.33 -8.97
N LEU A 311 12.13 -22.99 -8.71
CA LEU A 311 12.17 -24.15 -7.80
C LEU A 311 11.84 -23.75 -6.36
N GLN A 312 12.29 -22.57 -5.90
CA GLN A 312 11.95 -22.04 -4.58
C GLN A 312 10.44 -21.76 -4.49
N LEU A 313 9.84 -21.11 -5.49
CA LEU A 313 8.39 -20.89 -5.57
C LEU A 313 7.62 -22.21 -5.54
N ALA A 314 8.02 -23.19 -6.33
CA ALA A 314 7.37 -24.49 -6.37
C ALA A 314 7.43 -25.24 -5.02
N ARG A 315 8.53 -25.10 -4.27
CA ARG A 315 8.65 -25.67 -2.91
C ARG A 315 7.73 -24.96 -1.92
N LEU A 316 7.65 -23.62 -2.00
CA LEU A 316 6.83 -22.81 -1.15
C LEU A 316 5.33 -23.08 -1.36
N TYR A 317 4.86 -23.22 -2.59
CA TYR A 317 3.48 -23.60 -2.88
C TYR A 317 3.13 -25.01 -2.38
N ARG A 318 4.09 -25.96 -2.43
CA ARG A 318 3.90 -27.29 -1.83
C ARG A 318 3.81 -27.22 -0.29
N GLU A 319 4.63 -26.39 0.34
CA GLU A 319 4.58 -26.14 1.78
C GLU A 319 3.21 -25.57 2.19
N ALA A 320 2.71 -24.57 1.46
CA ALA A 320 1.39 -23.98 1.67
C ALA A 320 0.26 -25.02 1.54
N ALA A 321 0.27 -25.82 0.46
CA ALA A 321 -0.72 -26.87 0.24
C ALA A 321 -0.71 -27.95 1.34
N ALA A 322 0.46 -28.31 1.88
CA ALA A 322 0.56 -29.24 3.00
C ALA A 322 -0.09 -28.70 4.27
N ILE A 323 0.11 -27.41 4.57
CA ILE A 323 -0.50 -26.73 5.72
C ILE A 323 -2.04 -26.71 5.59
N GLU A 324 -2.55 -26.41 4.39
CA GLU A 324 -4.01 -26.44 4.13
C GLU A 324 -4.60 -27.85 4.34
N ALA A 325 -3.93 -28.88 3.82
CA ALA A 325 -4.37 -30.27 3.97
C ALA A 325 -4.44 -30.72 5.43
N ASP A 326 -3.47 -30.30 6.25
CA ASP A 326 -3.44 -30.63 7.67
C ASP A 326 -4.48 -29.85 8.48
N ALA A 327 -4.75 -28.60 8.15
CA ALA A 327 -5.82 -27.80 8.73
C ALA A 327 -7.21 -28.41 8.45
N GLY A 328 -7.44 -28.87 7.22
CA GLY A 328 -8.69 -29.54 6.82
C GLY A 328 -8.92 -30.89 7.51
N LYS A 329 -7.87 -31.62 7.89
CA LYS A 329 -7.98 -32.86 8.68
C LYS A 329 -8.32 -32.64 10.15
N LYS A 330 -7.91 -31.51 10.73
CA LYS A 330 -8.19 -31.18 12.14
C LYS A 330 -9.60 -30.63 12.38
N GLN A 331 -10.30 -30.24 11.31
CA GLN A 331 -11.68 -29.73 11.36
C GLN A 331 -12.75 -30.79 11.10
N ARG A 332 -12.34 -32.00 10.71
CA ARG A 332 -13.21 -33.19 10.57
C ARG A 332 -13.04 -34.12 11.78
#